data_f80e53856caf8a93387d4629e50d54c0
#
_entry.id   f80e53856caf8a93387d4629e50d54c0
#
_cell.length_a   1.000
_cell.length_b   1.000
_cell.length_c   1.000
_cell.angle_alpha   90.00
_cell.angle_beta   90.00
_cell.angle_gamma   90.00
#
_symmetry.space_group_name_H-M   'P 1'
#
loop_
_entity.id
_entity.type
_entity.pdbx_description
1 polymer ?
#
loop_
_entity_poly.entity_id
_entity_poly.type
_entity_poly.pdbx_seq_one_letter_code
_entity_poly.pdbx_strand_id
1 'polypeptide(L)'
;MMGTDDSTRGIAAERWEELREFRATHPPKHISVAGVGWDYLATGAGEEALLLLPGGAMVAEAGFTRIPAFEDRYRVIAPDYPPVSTAAQLLDGLAGVLDAEGVRAAHVLGPSYGGLVAQCFVRRHPERVRSLILANTLVPPRTLRWPAKIFLALLPFVPPGWLRAQRERTLARAFSGVPSVPLEDQVFWRDYQHGLISHLTKAELLAMYLLGIDLMKSFRFAPDDLTSWPGRVLILESDEDLLRPKQRAELRRCYPQAQVHTFHGAGHTPWMSHKEEYLSVIKQFLGQQ
;
A
#
# COMPACT_ATOMS: atom_id res chain seq x y z
N MET A 1 13.71 24.04 -14.11
CA MET A 1 14.05 23.19 -15.25
C MET A 1 15.39 22.52 -14.90
N MET A 2 15.37 21.46 -14.09
CA MET A 2 16.55 20.62 -13.87
C MET A 2 16.44 19.47 -14.88
N GLY A 3 17.33 19.50 -15.89
CA GLY A 3 17.46 18.43 -16.85
C GLY A 3 17.76 17.13 -16.11
N THR A 4 16.91 16.12 -16.29
CA THR A 4 17.24 14.75 -15.92
C THR A 4 18.46 14.38 -16.74
N ASP A 5 19.58 14.17 -16.06
CA ASP A 5 20.85 13.79 -16.64
C ASP A 5 20.62 12.47 -17.44
N ASP A 6 20.95 12.48 -18.71
CA ASP A 6 20.76 11.33 -19.63
C ASP A 6 21.49 10.07 -19.14
N SER A 7 22.53 10.24 -18.31
CA SER A 7 23.26 9.17 -17.64
C SER A 7 22.39 8.37 -16.63
N THR A 8 21.42 9.02 -15.97
CA THR A 8 20.55 8.36 -14.99
C THR A 8 19.40 7.56 -15.62
N ARG A 9 18.98 7.90 -16.85
CA ARG A 9 17.98 7.13 -17.61
C ARG A 9 18.50 5.75 -18.00
N GLY A 10 19.79 5.64 -18.34
CA GLY A 10 20.43 4.36 -18.63
C GLY A 10 20.46 3.41 -17.43
N ILE A 11 20.68 3.94 -16.23
CA ILE A 11 20.75 3.15 -14.99
C ILE A 11 19.41 2.48 -14.65
N ALA A 12 18.30 3.13 -14.91
CA ALA A 12 16.96 2.60 -14.61
C ALA A 12 16.31 1.86 -15.79
N ALA A 13 16.99 1.69 -16.92
CA ALA A 13 16.41 1.16 -18.14
C ALA A 13 15.83 -0.25 -17.96
N GLU A 14 16.51 -1.11 -17.22
CA GLU A 14 16.08 -2.48 -16.94
C GLU A 14 14.75 -2.51 -16.14
N ARG A 15 14.60 -1.64 -15.15
CA ARG A 15 13.35 -1.53 -14.36
C ARG A 15 12.18 -1.01 -15.19
N TRP A 16 12.44 -0.10 -16.12
CA TRP A 16 11.41 0.39 -17.05
C TRP A 16 11.00 -0.70 -18.05
N GLU A 17 11.93 -1.55 -18.48
CA GLU A 17 11.62 -2.72 -19.30
C GLU A 17 10.78 -3.73 -18.54
N GLU A 18 11.20 -4.11 -17.32
CA GLU A 18 10.44 -5.01 -16.43
C GLU A 18 8.99 -4.52 -16.22
N LEU A 19 8.81 -3.22 -15.98
CA LEU A 19 7.46 -2.64 -15.86
C LEU A 19 6.68 -2.72 -17.18
N ARG A 20 7.33 -2.53 -18.33
CA ARG A 20 6.70 -2.60 -19.64
C ARG A 20 6.24 -4.03 -19.96
N GLU A 21 7.07 -5.01 -19.69
CA GLU A 21 6.75 -6.43 -19.83
C GLU A 21 5.61 -6.83 -18.89
N PHE A 22 5.65 -6.35 -17.64
CA PHE A 22 4.57 -6.58 -16.68
C PHE A 22 3.24 -6.02 -17.21
N ARG A 23 3.20 -4.80 -17.71
CA ARG A 23 1.98 -4.19 -18.28
C ARG A 23 1.45 -4.96 -19.49
N ALA A 24 2.33 -5.52 -20.31
CA ALA A 24 1.94 -6.33 -21.48
C ALA A 24 1.29 -7.66 -21.09
N THR A 25 1.71 -8.24 -19.97
CA THR A 25 1.22 -9.55 -19.49
C THR A 25 0.11 -9.45 -18.46
N HIS A 26 -0.08 -8.27 -17.84
CA HIS A 26 -1.06 -8.03 -16.77
C HIS A 26 -1.99 -6.87 -17.13
N PRO A 27 -2.89 -7.06 -18.12
CA PRO A 27 -3.84 -6.02 -18.48
C PRO A 27 -4.81 -5.75 -17.32
N PRO A 28 -5.13 -4.48 -17.02
CA PRO A 28 -6.09 -4.13 -15.99
C PRO A 28 -7.51 -4.55 -16.39
N LYS A 29 -8.29 -4.95 -15.38
CA LYS A 29 -9.74 -5.12 -15.47
C LYS A 29 -10.43 -3.86 -14.94
N HIS A 30 -11.64 -3.63 -15.41
CA HIS A 30 -12.46 -2.50 -14.98
C HIS A 30 -13.84 -2.97 -14.53
N ILE A 31 -14.30 -2.44 -13.39
CA ILE A 31 -15.67 -2.63 -12.88
C ILE A 31 -16.24 -1.34 -12.32
N SER A 32 -17.56 -1.29 -12.13
CA SER A 32 -18.22 -0.23 -11.37
C SER A 32 -18.82 -0.80 -10.10
N VAL A 33 -18.46 -0.23 -8.96
CA VAL A 33 -19.02 -0.57 -7.64
C VAL A 33 -19.70 0.66 -7.06
N ALA A 34 -21.00 0.59 -6.86
CA ALA A 34 -21.82 1.70 -6.36
C ALA A 34 -21.61 3.04 -7.12
N GLY A 35 -21.43 2.96 -8.45
CA GLY A 35 -21.21 4.12 -9.31
C GLY A 35 -19.77 4.65 -9.33
N VAL A 36 -18.84 4.01 -8.64
CA VAL A 36 -17.40 4.32 -8.67
C VAL A 36 -16.69 3.33 -9.58
N GLY A 37 -15.93 3.83 -10.57
CA GLY A 37 -15.08 3.02 -11.44
C GLY A 37 -13.84 2.52 -10.67
N TRP A 38 -13.51 1.23 -10.85
CA TRP A 38 -12.36 0.56 -10.25
C TRP A 38 -11.54 -0.10 -11.34
N ASP A 39 -10.26 0.24 -11.40
CA ASP A 39 -9.26 -0.51 -12.15
C ASP A 39 -8.52 -1.44 -11.19
N TYR A 40 -8.23 -2.66 -11.63
CA TYR A 40 -7.50 -3.63 -10.82
C TYR A 40 -6.85 -4.70 -11.70
N LEU A 41 -5.81 -5.32 -11.16
CA LEU A 41 -5.19 -6.50 -11.72
C LEU A 41 -5.78 -7.75 -11.05
N ALA A 42 -6.06 -8.78 -11.84
CA ALA A 42 -6.41 -10.10 -11.33
C ALA A 42 -5.63 -11.13 -12.15
N THR A 43 -4.75 -11.86 -11.49
CA THR A 43 -3.78 -12.77 -12.11
C THR A 43 -3.52 -13.98 -11.22
N GLY A 44 -2.84 -15.00 -11.77
CA GLY A 44 -2.57 -16.25 -11.05
C GLY A 44 -3.77 -17.20 -11.04
N ALA A 45 -3.49 -18.50 -10.81
CA ALA A 45 -4.47 -19.59 -10.92
C ALA A 45 -4.70 -20.37 -9.61
N GLY A 46 -4.21 -19.85 -8.48
CA GLY A 46 -4.37 -20.50 -7.18
C GLY A 46 -5.83 -20.54 -6.70
N GLU A 47 -6.14 -21.51 -5.86
CA GLU A 47 -7.47 -21.63 -5.25
C GLU A 47 -7.72 -20.53 -4.20
N GLU A 48 -6.67 -20.12 -3.49
CA GLU A 48 -6.73 -19.07 -2.49
C GLU A 48 -6.39 -17.71 -3.10
N ALA A 49 -7.07 -16.68 -2.61
CA ALA A 49 -6.86 -15.32 -3.08
C ALA A 49 -5.94 -14.52 -2.15
N LEU A 50 -5.06 -13.73 -2.77
CA LEU A 50 -4.23 -12.72 -2.13
C LEU A 50 -4.65 -11.33 -2.64
N LEU A 51 -5.28 -10.53 -1.77
CA LEU A 51 -5.55 -9.12 -2.03
C LEU A 51 -4.28 -8.31 -1.68
N LEU A 52 -3.58 -7.84 -2.70
CA LEU A 52 -2.37 -7.04 -2.55
C LEU A 52 -2.74 -5.55 -2.68
N LEU A 53 -2.82 -4.87 -1.55
CA LEU A 53 -3.19 -3.46 -1.49
C LEU A 53 -2.01 -2.57 -1.86
N PRO A 54 -2.17 -1.55 -2.70
CA PRO A 54 -1.10 -0.62 -3.01
C PRO A 54 -0.74 0.25 -1.81
N GLY A 55 0.54 0.61 -1.71
CA GLY A 55 1.03 1.59 -0.74
C GLY A 55 0.71 3.02 -1.17
N GLY A 56 1.62 3.93 -0.87
CA GLY A 56 1.46 5.35 -1.18
C GLY A 56 1.34 5.70 -2.66
N ALA A 57 1.76 4.83 -3.58
CA ALA A 57 1.56 5.01 -5.02
C ALA A 57 0.08 4.92 -5.43
N MET A 58 -0.75 4.21 -4.65
CA MET A 58 -2.19 4.02 -4.84
C MET A 58 -2.60 3.28 -6.12
N VAL A 59 -1.66 2.69 -6.85
CA VAL A 59 -1.90 1.93 -8.09
C VAL A 59 -1.36 0.51 -7.96
N ALA A 60 -2.09 -0.45 -8.52
CA ALA A 60 -1.79 -1.88 -8.48
C ALA A 60 -0.44 -2.19 -9.12
N GLU A 61 -0.14 -1.57 -10.26
CA GLU A 61 1.10 -1.82 -11.02
C GLU A 61 2.37 -1.48 -10.22
N ALA A 62 2.31 -0.66 -9.17
CA ALA A 62 3.43 -0.46 -8.25
C ALA A 62 3.85 -1.76 -7.52
N GLY A 63 3.06 -2.81 -7.66
CA GLY A 63 3.36 -4.16 -7.21
C GLY A 63 4.09 -5.04 -8.22
N PHE A 64 4.49 -4.54 -9.40
CA PHE A 64 5.02 -5.32 -10.53
C PHE A 64 6.20 -6.25 -10.14
N THR A 65 7.04 -5.85 -9.19
CA THR A 65 8.17 -6.67 -8.71
C THR A 65 7.76 -7.75 -7.70
N ARG A 66 6.52 -7.71 -7.16
CA ARG A 66 6.03 -8.59 -6.09
C ARG A 66 4.88 -9.48 -6.54
N ILE A 67 3.98 -8.97 -7.36
CA ILE A 67 2.81 -9.71 -7.88
C ILE A 67 3.25 -11.06 -8.49
N PRO A 68 4.22 -11.12 -9.42
CA PRO A 68 4.62 -12.38 -10.05
C PRO A 68 5.12 -13.45 -9.08
N ALA A 69 5.64 -13.05 -7.92
CA ALA A 69 6.15 -13.99 -6.92
C ALA A 69 5.05 -14.81 -6.21
N PHE A 70 3.77 -14.44 -6.36
CA PHE A 70 2.64 -15.10 -5.72
C PHE A 70 1.69 -15.79 -6.70
N GLU A 71 1.79 -15.55 -8.00
CA GLU A 71 0.84 -16.02 -9.02
C GLU A 71 0.80 -17.54 -9.19
N ASP A 72 1.92 -18.20 -8.94
CA ASP A 72 1.99 -19.67 -9.04
C ASP A 72 1.09 -20.37 -8.02
N ARG A 73 0.79 -19.70 -6.90
CA ARG A 73 0.11 -20.33 -5.76
C ARG A 73 -1.19 -19.64 -5.38
N TYR A 74 -1.31 -18.35 -5.68
CA TYR A 74 -2.46 -17.53 -5.29
C TYR A 74 -3.10 -16.87 -6.49
N ARG A 75 -4.39 -16.65 -6.40
CA ARG A 75 -5.09 -15.72 -7.25
C ARG A 75 -4.86 -14.32 -6.69
N VAL A 76 -3.95 -13.57 -7.31
CA VAL A 76 -3.56 -12.24 -6.85
C VAL A 76 -4.53 -11.19 -7.40
N ILE A 77 -5.12 -10.40 -6.52
CA ILE A 77 -6.00 -9.28 -6.86
C ILE A 77 -5.34 -8.02 -6.31
N ALA A 78 -5.06 -7.07 -7.17
CA ALA A 78 -4.42 -5.80 -6.79
C ALA A 78 -5.22 -4.64 -7.39
N PRO A 79 -5.94 -3.85 -6.57
CA PRO A 79 -6.74 -2.73 -7.03
C PRO A 79 -5.94 -1.43 -7.12
N ASP A 80 -6.34 -0.54 -8.03
CA ASP A 80 -6.06 0.89 -7.93
C ASP A 80 -7.05 1.52 -6.94
N TYR A 81 -6.60 2.52 -6.17
CA TYR A 81 -7.54 3.28 -5.35
C TYR A 81 -8.16 4.42 -6.16
N PRO A 82 -9.47 4.38 -6.42
CA PRO A 82 -10.14 5.47 -7.12
C PRO A 82 -10.14 6.75 -6.27
N PRO A 83 -10.36 7.93 -6.88
CA PRO A 83 -10.37 9.21 -6.17
C PRO A 83 -11.63 9.41 -5.31
N VAL A 84 -11.87 8.50 -4.36
CA VAL A 84 -12.94 8.58 -3.37
C VAL A 84 -12.45 9.32 -2.11
N SER A 85 -13.36 9.92 -1.37
CA SER A 85 -13.03 10.74 -0.19
C SER A 85 -13.43 10.11 1.15
N THR A 86 -14.11 8.95 1.14
CA THR A 86 -14.58 8.28 2.36
C THR A 86 -14.05 6.86 2.48
N ALA A 87 -13.77 6.45 3.70
CA ALA A 87 -13.36 5.09 4.02
C ALA A 87 -14.41 4.06 3.57
N ALA A 88 -15.70 4.36 3.74
CA ALA A 88 -16.78 3.48 3.32
C ALA A 88 -16.71 3.19 1.81
N GLN A 89 -16.60 4.23 0.96
CA GLN A 89 -16.50 4.04 -0.49
C GLN A 89 -15.29 3.18 -0.89
N LEU A 90 -14.13 3.41 -0.27
CA LEU A 90 -12.94 2.63 -0.55
C LEU A 90 -13.12 1.16 -0.13
N LEU A 91 -13.53 0.93 1.11
CA LEU A 91 -13.57 -0.42 1.69
C LEU A 91 -14.70 -1.27 1.11
N ASP A 92 -15.87 -0.68 0.85
CA ASP A 92 -16.97 -1.38 0.17
C ASP A 92 -16.62 -1.65 -1.31
N GLY A 93 -15.89 -0.74 -1.93
CA GLY A 93 -15.36 -0.95 -3.27
C GLY A 93 -14.36 -2.10 -3.35
N LEU A 94 -13.45 -2.25 -2.38
CA LEU A 94 -12.55 -3.41 -2.29
C LEU A 94 -13.33 -4.72 -2.15
N ALA A 95 -14.40 -4.74 -1.33
CA ALA A 95 -15.28 -5.89 -1.23
C ALA A 95 -15.96 -6.20 -2.58
N GLY A 96 -16.42 -5.16 -3.29
CA GLY A 96 -17.00 -5.30 -4.64
C GLY A 96 -16.00 -5.83 -5.68
N VAL A 97 -14.71 -5.46 -5.61
CA VAL A 97 -13.66 -6.04 -6.47
C VAL A 97 -13.52 -7.55 -6.18
N LEU A 98 -13.51 -7.96 -4.91
CA LEU A 98 -13.49 -9.38 -4.55
C LEU A 98 -14.74 -10.12 -5.05
N ASP A 99 -15.92 -9.49 -4.98
CA ASP A 99 -17.18 -10.08 -5.47
C ASP A 99 -17.16 -10.28 -6.99
N ALA A 100 -16.64 -9.30 -7.74
CA ALA A 100 -16.49 -9.41 -9.20
C ALA A 100 -15.58 -10.58 -9.62
N GLU A 101 -14.60 -10.92 -8.79
CA GLU A 101 -13.73 -12.07 -8.99
C GLU A 101 -14.27 -13.37 -8.35
N GLY A 102 -15.48 -13.37 -7.76
CA GLY A 102 -16.06 -14.53 -7.08
C GLY A 102 -15.28 -14.96 -5.84
N VAL A 103 -14.52 -14.04 -5.22
CA VAL A 103 -13.70 -14.32 -4.05
C VAL A 103 -14.45 -13.95 -2.79
N ARG A 104 -14.81 -14.96 -1.98
CA ARG A 104 -15.50 -14.74 -0.71
C ARG A 104 -14.60 -14.10 0.34
N ALA A 105 -13.37 -14.60 0.49
CA ALA A 105 -12.41 -14.09 1.45
C ALA A 105 -10.97 -14.27 0.92
N ALA A 106 -10.08 -13.32 1.23
CA ALA A 106 -8.70 -13.31 0.77
C ALA A 106 -7.71 -13.14 1.93
N HIS A 107 -6.47 -13.56 1.73
CA HIS A 107 -5.34 -13.05 2.49
C HIS A 107 -5.10 -11.60 2.06
N VAL A 108 -4.84 -10.69 3.00
CA VAL A 108 -4.67 -9.27 2.69
C VAL A 108 -3.26 -8.84 3.03
N LEU A 109 -2.51 -8.39 2.03
CA LEU A 109 -1.17 -7.83 2.18
C LEU A 109 -1.22 -6.32 1.92
N GLY A 110 -0.89 -5.52 2.93
CA GLY A 110 -0.85 -4.06 2.84
C GLY A 110 0.48 -3.46 3.27
N PRO A 111 1.30 -2.91 2.36
CA PRO A 111 2.49 -2.15 2.71
C PRO A 111 2.13 -0.68 2.98
N SER A 112 2.77 -0.05 3.98
CA SER A 112 2.66 1.39 4.26
C SER A 112 1.21 1.87 4.34
N TYR A 113 0.77 2.76 3.43
CA TYR A 113 -0.63 3.22 3.32
C TYR A 113 -1.61 2.06 3.08
N GLY A 114 -1.22 1.07 2.27
CA GLY A 114 -2.02 -0.15 2.08
C GLY A 114 -2.22 -0.93 3.39
N GLY A 115 -1.27 -0.86 4.32
CA GLY A 115 -1.43 -1.44 5.65
C GLY A 115 -2.45 -0.70 6.52
N LEU A 116 -2.59 0.61 6.38
CA LEU A 116 -3.70 1.35 7.00
C LEU A 116 -5.04 0.91 6.41
N VAL A 117 -5.14 0.83 5.07
CA VAL A 117 -6.35 0.36 4.39
C VAL A 117 -6.70 -1.07 4.81
N ALA A 118 -5.71 -1.98 4.87
CA ALA A 118 -5.89 -3.36 5.31
C ALA A 118 -6.45 -3.46 6.73
N GLN A 119 -5.91 -2.66 7.66
CA GLN A 119 -6.40 -2.57 9.03
C GLN A 119 -7.86 -2.09 9.12
N CYS A 120 -8.23 -1.13 8.29
CA CYS A 120 -9.62 -0.66 8.19
C CYS A 120 -10.51 -1.70 7.51
N PHE A 121 -10.02 -2.38 6.47
CA PHE A 121 -10.77 -3.37 5.72
C PHE A 121 -11.18 -4.57 6.60
N VAL A 122 -10.27 -5.11 7.39
CA VAL A 122 -10.60 -6.22 8.31
C VAL A 122 -11.59 -5.81 9.39
N ARG A 123 -11.65 -4.53 9.78
CA ARG A 123 -12.61 -4.03 10.78
C ARG A 123 -14.00 -3.80 10.18
N ARG A 124 -14.08 -3.47 8.90
CA ARG A 124 -15.35 -3.26 8.20
C ARG A 124 -15.94 -4.55 7.65
N HIS A 125 -15.08 -5.43 7.13
CA HIS A 125 -15.42 -6.67 6.47
C HIS A 125 -14.59 -7.85 7.01
N PRO A 126 -14.68 -8.21 8.30
CA PRO A 126 -13.85 -9.25 8.90
C PRO A 126 -14.04 -10.62 8.22
N GLU A 127 -15.24 -10.90 7.71
CA GLU A 127 -15.59 -12.13 6.98
C GLU A 127 -14.90 -12.24 5.60
N ARG A 128 -14.37 -11.13 5.10
CA ARG A 128 -13.66 -11.05 3.80
C ARG A 128 -12.15 -11.25 3.95
N VAL A 129 -11.62 -11.34 5.17
CA VAL A 129 -10.18 -11.40 5.45
C VAL A 129 -9.83 -12.71 6.15
N ARG A 130 -9.03 -13.55 5.47
CA ARG A 130 -8.51 -14.81 6.03
C ARG A 130 -7.30 -14.59 6.95
N SER A 131 -6.37 -13.78 6.50
CA SER A 131 -5.20 -13.35 7.28
C SER A 131 -4.77 -11.94 6.86
N LEU A 132 -4.02 -11.28 7.72
CA LEU A 132 -3.61 -9.90 7.56
C LEU A 132 -2.08 -9.80 7.60
N ILE A 133 -1.46 -9.23 6.58
CA ILE A 133 -0.03 -8.99 6.49
C ILE A 133 0.18 -7.47 6.42
N LEU A 134 0.77 -6.93 7.47
CA LEU A 134 1.01 -5.50 7.67
C LEU A 134 2.50 -5.21 7.50
N ALA A 135 2.90 -4.62 6.38
CA ALA A 135 4.30 -4.35 6.09
C ALA A 135 4.63 -2.86 6.23
N ASN A 136 5.59 -2.52 7.10
CA ASN A 136 6.11 -1.15 7.30
C ASN A 136 4.98 -0.11 7.40
N THR A 137 4.00 -0.38 8.24
CA THR A 137 2.81 0.45 8.45
C THR A 137 2.67 0.85 9.91
N LEU A 138 1.71 1.70 10.20
CA LEU A 138 1.45 2.21 11.56
C LEU A 138 -0.05 2.13 11.91
N VAL A 139 -0.32 2.19 13.19
CA VAL A 139 -1.65 2.52 13.68
C VAL A 139 -1.80 4.05 13.68
N PRO A 140 -2.87 4.59 13.09
CA PRO A 140 -3.08 6.03 13.08
C PRO A 140 -3.29 6.60 14.50
N PRO A 141 -2.86 7.84 14.76
CA PRO A 141 -3.08 8.46 16.06
C PRO A 141 -4.58 8.64 16.33
N ARG A 142 -5.00 8.36 17.57
CA ARG A 142 -6.41 8.44 17.99
C ARG A 142 -7.06 9.81 17.80
N THR A 143 -6.27 10.87 17.79
CA THR A 143 -6.76 12.24 17.66
C THR A 143 -5.91 13.02 16.65
N LEU A 144 -6.60 13.70 15.76
CA LEU A 144 -5.94 14.64 14.86
C LEU A 144 -5.46 15.85 15.67
N ARG A 145 -4.15 16.13 15.64
CA ARG A 145 -3.57 17.30 16.32
C ARG A 145 -4.11 18.61 15.71
N TRP A 146 -4.20 19.66 16.53
CA TRP A 146 -4.71 20.96 16.09
C TRP A 146 -4.13 21.48 14.76
N PRO A 147 -2.81 21.42 14.51
CA PRO A 147 -2.25 21.87 13.23
C PRO A 147 -2.80 21.10 12.02
N ALA A 148 -3.06 19.79 12.18
CA ALA A 148 -3.65 19.00 11.10
C ALA A 148 -5.11 19.39 10.83
N LYS A 149 -5.87 19.79 11.84
CA LYS A 149 -7.25 20.30 11.66
C LYS A 149 -7.26 21.62 10.89
N ILE A 150 -6.33 22.53 11.21
CA ILE A 150 -6.16 23.81 10.49
C ILE A 150 -5.75 23.54 9.03
N PHE A 151 -4.75 22.68 8.83
CA PHE A 151 -4.33 22.29 7.48
C PHE A 151 -5.49 21.79 6.65
N LEU A 152 -6.35 20.95 7.20
CA LEU A 152 -7.53 20.42 6.53
C LEU A 152 -8.54 21.51 6.14
N ALA A 153 -8.80 22.44 7.02
CA ALA A 153 -9.72 23.57 6.73
C ALA A 153 -9.17 24.45 5.60
N LEU A 154 -7.85 24.53 5.48
CA LEU A 154 -7.17 25.33 4.45
C LEU A 154 -6.89 24.53 3.15
N LEU A 155 -7.01 23.21 3.19
CA LEU A 155 -6.66 22.32 2.08
C LEU A 155 -7.32 22.70 0.73
N PRO A 156 -8.60 23.11 0.66
CA PRO A 156 -9.23 23.55 -0.58
C PRO A 156 -8.57 24.79 -1.23
N PHE A 157 -7.89 25.61 -0.42
CA PHE A 157 -7.21 26.84 -0.87
C PHE A 157 -5.75 26.62 -1.27
N VAL A 158 -5.18 25.44 -0.97
CA VAL A 158 -3.80 25.12 -1.30
C VAL A 158 -3.62 24.94 -2.81
N PRO A 159 -2.60 25.54 -3.44
CA PRO A 159 -2.33 25.37 -4.86
C PRO A 159 -1.99 23.90 -5.20
N PRO A 160 -2.48 23.36 -6.34
CA PRO A 160 -2.23 21.95 -6.72
C PRO A 160 -0.75 21.63 -6.88
N GLY A 161 0.06 22.55 -7.36
CA GLY A 161 1.52 22.37 -7.46
C GLY A 161 2.19 22.14 -6.09
N TRP A 162 1.74 22.83 -5.04
CA TRP A 162 2.24 22.59 -3.69
C TRP A 162 1.81 21.20 -3.15
N LEU A 163 0.56 20.81 -3.40
CA LEU A 163 0.05 19.48 -3.00
C LEU A 163 0.83 18.35 -3.68
N ARG A 164 1.11 18.48 -5.00
CA ARG A 164 1.95 17.53 -5.74
C ARG A 164 3.36 17.45 -5.14
N ALA A 165 4.02 18.59 -4.97
CA ALA A 165 5.37 18.65 -4.40
C ALA A 165 5.44 18.05 -2.99
N GLN A 166 4.42 18.29 -2.16
CA GLN A 166 4.35 17.70 -0.81
C GLN A 166 4.18 16.18 -0.87
N ARG A 167 3.36 15.67 -1.81
CA ARG A 167 3.17 14.24 -2.01
C ARG A 167 4.45 13.57 -2.52
N GLU A 168 5.12 14.16 -3.51
CA GLU A 168 6.42 13.69 -4.03
C GLU A 168 7.45 13.59 -2.91
N ARG A 169 7.58 14.63 -2.08
CA ARG A 169 8.50 14.61 -0.92
C ARG A 169 8.15 13.50 0.08
N THR A 170 6.86 13.25 0.29
CA THR A 170 6.41 12.20 1.22
C THR A 170 6.76 10.81 0.69
N LEU A 171 6.52 10.56 -0.60
CA LEU A 171 6.84 9.28 -1.22
C LEU A 171 8.36 9.09 -1.38
N ALA A 172 9.10 10.13 -1.77
CA ALA A 172 10.55 10.07 -1.91
C ALA A 172 11.25 9.64 -0.60
N ARG A 173 10.72 10.06 0.56
CA ARG A 173 11.26 9.63 1.86
C ARG A 173 11.19 8.12 2.08
N ALA A 174 10.23 7.44 1.48
CA ALA A 174 10.09 5.97 1.61
C ALA A 174 11.23 5.21 0.90
N PHE A 175 11.86 5.85 -0.10
CA PHE A 175 12.91 5.26 -0.93
C PHE A 175 14.30 5.86 -0.66
N SER A 176 14.39 6.93 0.14
CA SER A 176 15.65 7.62 0.44
C SER A 176 16.24 7.13 1.78
N GLY A 177 17.56 7.11 1.82
CA GLY A 177 18.30 6.96 3.09
C GLY A 177 18.66 5.53 3.49
N VAL A 178 18.39 4.53 2.66
CA VAL A 178 18.82 3.16 2.91
C VAL A 178 19.96 2.81 1.97
N PRO A 179 21.20 2.64 2.48
CA PRO A 179 22.37 2.32 1.64
C PRO A 179 22.23 1.02 0.84
N SER A 180 21.37 0.12 1.29
CA SER A 180 21.13 -1.19 0.68
C SER A 180 20.19 -1.20 -0.52
N VAL A 181 19.56 -0.05 -0.87
CA VAL A 181 18.71 0.05 -2.08
C VAL A 181 19.57 0.46 -3.27
N PRO A 182 19.62 -0.34 -4.35
CA PRO A 182 20.40 -0.01 -5.54
C PRO A 182 20.04 1.37 -6.13
N LEU A 183 21.02 2.06 -6.70
CA LEU A 183 20.81 3.41 -7.24
C LEU A 183 19.79 3.40 -8.39
N GLU A 184 19.80 2.37 -9.23
CA GLU A 184 18.83 2.18 -10.31
C GLU A 184 17.39 2.14 -9.78
N ASP A 185 17.16 1.43 -8.68
CA ASP A 185 15.83 1.36 -8.05
C ASP A 185 15.41 2.72 -7.48
N GLN A 186 16.32 3.45 -6.83
CA GLN A 186 16.03 4.79 -6.31
C GLN A 186 15.64 5.77 -7.44
N VAL A 187 16.39 5.74 -8.57
CA VAL A 187 16.12 6.57 -9.75
C VAL A 187 14.78 6.18 -10.38
N PHE A 188 14.57 4.88 -10.62
CA PHE A 188 13.33 4.37 -11.20
C PHE A 188 12.11 4.80 -10.37
N TRP A 189 12.10 4.52 -9.07
CA TRP A 189 10.94 4.80 -8.22
C TRP A 189 10.66 6.30 -8.08
N ARG A 190 11.71 7.13 -8.06
CA ARG A 190 11.55 8.59 -8.08
C ARG A 190 10.83 9.05 -9.35
N ASP A 191 11.30 8.60 -10.52
CA ASP A 191 10.79 9.04 -11.81
C ASP A 191 9.40 8.45 -12.09
N TYR A 192 9.17 7.20 -11.71
CA TYR A 192 7.86 6.55 -11.75
C TYR A 192 6.81 7.30 -10.91
N GLN A 193 7.16 7.64 -9.67
CA GLN A 193 6.25 8.40 -8.79
C GLN A 193 5.99 9.82 -9.30
N HIS A 194 7.01 10.48 -9.81
CA HIS A 194 6.84 11.78 -10.44
C HIS A 194 5.84 11.71 -11.60
N GLY A 195 5.95 10.70 -12.44
CA GLY A 195 5.00 10.43 -13.53
C GLY A 195 3.57 10.29 -13.02
N LEU A 196 3.34 9.47 -11.99
CA LEU A 196 2.01 9.27 -11.39
C LEU A 196 1.43 10.58 -10.81
N ILE A 197 2.24 11.35 -10.09
CA ILE A 197 1.77 12.52 -9.33
C ILE A 197 1.58 13.74 -10.25
N SER A 198 2.39 13.89 -11.29
CA SER A 198 2.36 15.06 -12.19
C SER A 198 1.01 15.23 -12.90
N HIS A 199 0.31 14.16 -13.17
CA HIS A 199 -0.99 14.13 -13.85
C HIS A 199 -2.21 14.30 -12.91
N LEU A 200 -2.01 14.18 -11.58
CA LEU A 200 -3.12 14.27 -10.64
C LEU A 200 -3.76 15.67 -10.66
N THR A 201 -5.06 15.71 -10.80
CA THR A 201 -5.87 16.93 -10.66
C THR A 201 -5.92 17.39 -9.20
N LYS A 202 -6.34 18.62 -8.98
CA LYS A 202 -6.56 19.13 -7.62
C LYS A 202 -7.65 18.32 -6.89
N ALA A 203 -8.70 17.91 -7.59
CA ALA A 203 -9.80 17.14 -7.01
C ALA A 203 -9.31 15.77 -6.51
N GLU A 204 -8.51 15.06 -7.30
CA GLU A 204 -7.91 13.79 -6.90
C GLU A 204 -6.97 13.94 -5.71
N LEU A 205 -6.10 14.96 -5.72
CA LEU A 205 -5.24 15.23 -4.57
C LEU A 205 -6.03 15.50 -3.29
N LEU A 206 -7.10 16.28 -3.38
CA LEU A 206 -7.99 16.55 -2.24
C LEU A 206 -8.68 15.27 -1.76
N ALA A 207 -9.22 14.45 -2.69
CA ALA A 207 -9.84 13.18 -2.35
C ALA A 207 -8.89 12.25 -1.60
N MET A 208 -7.64 12.14 -2.04
CA MET A 208 -6.60 11.34 -1.36
C MET A 208 -6.33 11.81 0.08
N TYR A 209 -6.24 13.13 0.32
CA TYR A 209 -6.05 13.65 1.68
C TYR A 209 -7.28 13.41 2.56
N LEU A 210 -8.49 13.66 2.03
CA LEU A 210 -9.74 13.45 2.76
C LEU A 210 -9.94 11.98 3.10
N LEU A 211 -9.68 11.08 2.15
CA LEU A 211 -9.72 9.64 2.36
C LEU A 211 -8.78 9.19 3.49
N GLY A 212 -7.53 9.64 3.46
CA GLY A 212 -6.55 9.29 4.50
C GLY A 212 -7.02 9.70 5.90
N ILE A 213 -7.67 10.86 6.00
CA ILE A 213 -8.22 11.34 7.28
C ILE A 213 -9.44 10.55 7.68
N ASP A 214 -10.31 10.24 6.74
CA ASP A 214 -11.53 9.50 7.03
C ASP A 214 -11.20 8.08 7.50
N LEU A 215 -10.24 7.40 6.88
CA LEU A 215 -9.69 6.11 7.33
C LEU A 215 -9.17 6.19 8.78
N MET A 216 -8.45 7.26 9.13
CA MET A 216 -7.92 7.45 10.48
C MET A 216 -9.00 7.72 11.54
N LYS A 217 -10.12 8.33 11.16
CA LYS A 217 -11.18 8.73 12.10
C LYS A 217 -12.29 7.70 12.24
N SER A 218 -12.55 6.94 11.18
CA SER A 218 -13.72 6.05 11.09
C SER A 218 -13.56 4.75 11.87
N PHE A 219 -12.34 4.44 12.33
CA PHE A 219 -12.07 3.18 13.02
C PHE A 219 -11.37 3.38 14.36
N ARG A 220 -11.72 2.51 15.30
CA ARG A 220 -10.96 2.29 16.53
C ARG A 220 -9.84 1.30 16.25
N PHE A 221 -8.66 1.54 16.82
CA PHE A 221 -7.51 0.66 16.75
C PHE A 221 -7.08 0.31 18.18
N ALA A 222 -7.51 -0.83 18.66
CA ALA A 222 -7.22 -1.30 20.02
C ALA A 222 -6.96 -2.81 20.03
N PRO A 223 -6.26 -3.34 21.04
CA PRO A 223 -5.90 -4.77 21.10
C PRO A 223 -7.09 -5.73 21.11
N ASP A 224 -8.26 -5.24 21.55
CA ASP A 224 -9.48 -6.02 21.76
C ASP A 224 -10.52 -5.88 20.64
N ASP A 225 -10.27 -5.05 19.62
CA ASP A 225 -11.29 -4.76 18.58
C ASP A 225 -11.42 -5.84 17.49
N LEU A 226 -10.47 -6.76 17.42
CA LEU A 226 -10.49 -7.91 16.49
C LEU A 226 -10.49 -9.27 17.21
N THR A 227 -10.90 -9.34 18.47
CA THR A 227 -10.89 -10.58 19.27
C THR A 227 -11.83 -11.66 18.74
N SER A 228 -12.90 -11.29 18.06
CA SER A 228 -13.84 -12.22 17.40
C SER A 228 -13.43 -12.63 15.99
N TRP A 229 -12.43 -11.98 15.40
CA TRP A 229 -11.92 -12.34 14.09
C TRP A 229 -10.87 -13.46 14.21
N PRO A 230 -11.07 -14.61 13.54
CA PRO A 230 -10.24 -15.79 13.73
C PRO A 230 -8.94 -15.76 12.92
N GLY A 231 -8.74 -14.73 12.09
CA GLY A 231 -7.60 -14.68 11.19
C GLY A 231 -6.27 -14.37 11.92
N ARG A 232 -5.19 -14.77 11.28
CA ARG A 232 -3.82 -14.54 11.78
C ARG A 232 -3.25 -13.22 11.25
N VAL A 233 -2.32 -12.64 12.01
CA VAL A 233 -1.64 -11.41 11.63
C VAL A 233 -0.14 -11.64 11.54
N LEU A 234 0.48 -11.14 10.46
CA LEU A 234 1.92 -10.98 10.31
C LEU A 234 2.25 -9.49 10.25
N ILE A 235 3.17 -9.05 11.09
CA ILE A 235 3.76 -7.71 11.04
C ILE A 235 5.17 -7.84 10.46
N LEU A 236 5.40 -7.16 9.36
CA LEU A 236 6.72 -6.97 8.75
C LEU A 236 7.18 -5.55 9.06
N GLU A 237 8.32 -5.41 9.71
CA GLU A 237 8.87 -4.11 10.08
C GLU A 237 10.38 -4.06 9.83
N SER A 238 10.93 -2.84 9.76
CA SER A 238 12.36 -2.63 9.57
C SER A 238 12.92 -1.79 10.72
N ASP A 239 14.16 -2.05 11.12
CA ASP A 239 14.79 -1.32 12.23
C ASP A 239 15.20 0.11 11.84
N GLU A 240 15.57 0.35 10.57
CA GLU A 240 15.92 1.66 10.01
C GLU A 240 14.75 2.36 9.27
N ASP A 241 13.50 1.97 9.56
CA ASP A 241 12.30 2.56 8.96
C ASP A 241 12.15 4.04 9.33
N LEU A 242 11.56 4.82 8.43
CA LEU A 242 11.06 6.16 8.71
C LEU A 242 9.99 6.18 9.84
N LEU A 243 9.36 5.04 10.13
CA LEU A 243 8.46 4.85 11.26
C LEU A 243 9.26 4.75 12.56
N ARG A 244 8.97 5.65 13.50
CA ARG A 244 9.66 5.70 14.79
C ARG A 244 9.42 4.40 15.60
N PRO A 245 10.36 4.00 16.47
CA PRO A 245 10.22 2.82 17.33
C PRO A 245 8.90 2.79 18.12
N LYS A 246 8.43 3.96 18.60
CA LYS A 246 7.15 4.08 19.29
C LYS A 246 5.95 3.70 18.41
N GLN A 247 5.96 4.03 17.13
CA GLN A 247 4.87 3.71 16.20
C GLN A 247 4.83 2.21 15.90
N ARG A 248 6.01 1.58 15.74
CA ARG A 248 6.12 0.12 15.57
C ARG A 248 5.63 -0.61 16.84
N ALA A 249 6.05 -0.15 18.02
CA ALA A 249 5.57 -0.71 19.29
C ALA A 249 4.05 -0.57 19.46
N GLU A 250 3.46 0.53 18.98
CA GLU A 250 2.01 0.74 19.03
C GLU A 250 1.26 -0.21 18.08
N LEU A 251 1.80 -0.48 16.89
CA LEU A 251 1.25 -1.48 15.97
C LEU A 251 1.26 -2.88 16.61
N ARG A 252 2.40 -3.31 17.17
CA ARG A 252 2.50 -4.61 17.88
C ARG A 252 1.51 -4.69 19.05
N ARG A 253 1.31 -3.61 19.81
CA ARG A 253 0.34 -3.56 20.90
C ARG A 253 -1.10 -3.72 20.42
N CYS A 254 -1.44 -3.22 19.22
CA CYS A 254 -2.78 -3.40 18.64
C CYS A 254 -3.02 -4.83 18.14
N TYR A 255 -1.97 -5.60 17.89
CA TYR A 255 -2.06 -6.98 17.42
C TYR A 255 -1.17 -7.91 18.27
N PRO A 256 -1.56 -8.16 19.54
CA PRO A 256 -0.70 -8.87 20.51
C PRO A 256 -0.42 -10.33 20.11
N GLN A 257 -1.25 -10.93 19.26
CA GLN A 257 -1.07 -12.30 18.75
C GLN A 257 -0.37 -12.35 17.39
N ALA A 258 0.10 -11.21 16.86
CA ALA A 258 0.76 -11.18 15.57
C ALA A 258 2.13 -11.87 15.63
N GLN A 259 2.44 -12.60 14.56
CA GLN A 259 3.83 -12.93 14.25
C GLN A 259 4.53 -11.64 13.82
N VAL A 260 5.75 -11.42 14.30
CA VAL A 260 6.52 -10.22 13.95
C VAL A 260 7.84 -10.65 13.34
N HIS A 261 8.15 -10.08 12.18
CA HIS A 261 9.46 -10.22 11.55
C HIS A 261 10.09 -8.84 11.37
N THR A 262 11.34 -8.69 11.80
CA THR A 262 12.08 -7.43 11.71
C THR A 262 13.22 -7.60 10.71
N PHE A 263 13.23 -6.78 9.66
CA PHE A 263 14.36 -6.69 8.71
C PHE A 263 15.43 -5.76 9.29
N HIS A 264 16.65 -6.29 9.40
CA HIS A 264 17.79 -5.56 9.96
C HIS A 264 18.58 -4.84 8.87
N GLY A 265 18.91 -3.56 9.10
CA GLY A 265 19.55 -2.70 8.09
C GLY A 265 18.64 -2.35 6.92
N ALA A 266 17.32 -2.51 7.09
CA ALA A 266 16.34 -2.19 6.07
C ALA A 266 15.55 -0.93 6.43
N GLY A 267 15.24 -0.14 5.39
CA GLY A 267 14.38 1.05 5.51
C GLY A 267 12.91 0.73 5.35
N HIS A 268 12.16 1.72 4.84
CA HIS A 268 10.71 1.61 4.66
C HIS A 268 10.26 0.60 3.60
N THR A 269 11.17 0.20 2.71
CA THR A 269 10.89 -0.67 1.55
C THR A 269 11.75 -1.94 1.56
N PRO A 270 11.65 -2.84 2.58
CA PRO A 270 12.45 -4.05 2.67
C PRO A 270 12.28 -4.99 1.47
N TRP A 271 11.17 -4.92 0.76
CA TRP A 271 10.95 -5.64 -0.47
C TRP A 271 11.90 -5.25 -1.62
N MET A 272 12.63 -4.14 -1.51
CA MET A 272 13.69 -3.74 -2.45
C MET A 272 15.07 -4.25 -1.98
N SER A 273 15.40 -4.02 -0.72
CA SER A 273 16.73 -4.33 -0.17
C SER A 273 16.87 -5.77 0.31
N HIS A 274 15.76 -6.42 0.70
CA HIS A 274 15.70 -7.78 1.28
C HIS A 274 14.63 -8.61 0.57
N LYS A 275 14.57 -8.54 -0.77
CA LYS A 275 13.49 -9.10 -1.59
C LYS A 275 13.22 -10.58 -1.30
N GLU A 276 14.27 -11.40 -1.28
CA GLU A 276 14.14 -12.85 -1.07
C GLU A 276 13.61 -13.18 0.31
N GLU A 277 14.16 -12.55 1.34
CA GLU A 277 13.72 -12.72 2.73
C GLU A 277 12.27 -12.24 2.89
N TYR A 278 11.92 -11.07 2.33
CA TYR A 278 10.58 -10.52 2.36
C TYR A 278 9.54 -11.48 1.78
N LEU A 279 9.82 -12.02 0.59
CA LEU A 279 8.94 -12.98 -0.07
C LEU A 279 8.88 -14.32 0.67
N SER A 280 10.01 -14.80 1.18
CA SER A 280 10.09 -16.05 1.92
C SER A 280 9.24 -16.02 3.20
N VAL A 281 9.35 -14.95 3.99
CA VAL A 281 8.59 -14.80 5.25
C VAL A 281 7.08 -14.74 4.97
N ILE A 282 6.66 -14.03 3.92
CA ILE A 282 5.24 -13.97 3.53
C ILE A 282 4.75 -15.35 3.08
N LYS A 283 5.49 -16.04 2.19
CA LYS A 283 5.12 -17.37 1.70
C LYS A 283 5.05 -18.40 2.84
N GLN A 284 5.98 -18.33 3.78
CA GLN A 284 5.96 -19.19 4.97
C GLN A 284 4.72 -18.94 5.84
N PHE A 285 4.39 -17.67 6.10
CA PHE A 285 3.20 -17.31 6.88
C PHE A 285 1.91 -17.76 6.20
N LEU A 286 1.79 -17.56 4.90
CA LEU A 286 0.61 -17.98 4.12
C LEU A 286 0.50 -19.51 4.02
N GLY A 287 1.61 -20.25 4.02
CA GLY A 287 1.65 -21.71 3.94
C GLY A 287 1.40 -22.47 5.24
N GLN A 288 1.25 -21.80 6.37
CA GLN A 288 1.03 -22.39 7.71
C GLN A 288 -0.47 -22.64 8.01
N GLN A 289 -1.26 -23.05 7.05
CA GLN A 289 -2.69 -23.34 7.27
C GLN A 289 -2.90 -24.71 7.90
#